data_393f7bb89efad035c91ca56614364451
#
_entry.id   393f7bb89efad035c91ca56614364451
#
_cell.length_a   1.000
_cell.length_b   1.000
_cell.length_c   1.000
_cell.angle_alpha   90.00
_cell.angle_beta   90.00
_cell.angle_gamma   90.00
#
_symmetry.space_group_name_H-M   'P 1'
#
loop_
_entity.id
_entity.type
_entity.pdbx_description
1 polymer ?
#
loop_
_entity_poly.entity_id
_entity_poly.type
_entity_poly.pdbx_seq_one_letter_code
_entity_poly.pdbx_strand_id
1 'polypeptide(L)'
;MSEDKGSFGSTDLNKEESIMFGFSKSKEKNSENKRKIEKLYEKYNRLMYVVVYNILKNHEDSEDVVIESWENIIRHLDKIGEIDCQETKSFIVIITERTAIDFYRKRKKRDNIRVLTDEYEMSPYFVTKDKALDNIELHQIMENIPKKYSEVLILYYVNGFSGKEIADLLGIKEAAVMARLSRGRKHLRKELENND
;
A
#
# COMPACT_ATOMS: atom_id res chain seq x y z
N MET A 1 -12.75 33.56 29.14
CA MET A 1 -12.25 33.41 27.76
C MET A 1 -10.79 33.03 27.86
N SER A 2 -10.53 31.77 27.84
CA SER A 2 -9.18 31.21 27.84
C SER A 2 -9.12 30.23 26.65
N GLU A 3 -8.29 30.65 25.70
CA GLU A 3 -8.04 29.90 24.47
C GLU A 3 -7.18 28.67 24.79
N ASP A 4 -7.75 27.51 24.53
CA ASP A 4 -7.05 26.23 24.58
C ASP A 4 -6.28 26.05 23.27
N LYS A 5 -4.97 26.33 23.30
CA LYS A 5 -4.06 26.04 22.20
C LYS A 5 -3.64 24.58 22.32
N GLY A 6 -4.32 23.70 21.60
CA GLY A 6 -3.96 22.30 21.45
C GLY A 6 -2.50 22.12 21.04
N SER A 7 -1.76 21.47 21.89
CA SER A 7 -0.37 21.00 21.68
C SER A 7 -0.32 19.89 20.64
N PHE A 8 -0.15 20.22 19.39
CA PHE A 8 -0.06 19.28 18.25
C PHE A 8 1.40 18.97 17.84
N GLY A 9 2.38 19.18 18.69
CA GLY A 9 3.75 19.32 18.24
C GLY A 9 4.83 18.42 18.81
N SER A 10 4.58 17.58 19.82
CA SER A 10 5.71 16.88 20.49
C SER A 10 5.73 15.37 20.34
N THR A 11 4.63 14.74 20.00
CA THR A 11 4.54 13.26 19.82
C THR A 11 4.97 12.83 18.42
N ASP A 12 4.74 13.67 17.40
CA ASP A 12 5.09 13.38 16.02
C ASP A 12 6.59 13.36 15.77
N LEU A 13 7.34 14.29 16.40
CA LEU A 13 8.80 14.38 16.24
C LEU A 13 9.55 13.13 16.73
N ASN A 14 9.10 12.52 17.83
CA ASN A 14 9.76 11.31 18.36
C ASN A 14 9.47 10.04 17.54
N LYS A 15 8.29 9.96 16.90
CA LYS A 15 7.96 8.84 16.01
C LYS A 15 8.65 8.98 14.65
N GLU A 16 8.75 10.19 14.12
CA GLU A 16 9.51 10.49 12.90
C GLU A 16 11.00 10.17 13.07
N GLU A 17 11.60 10.51 14.21
CA GLU A 17 12.97 10.13 14.54
C GLU A 17 13.17 8.61 14.62
N SER A 18 12.19 7.85 15.10
CA SER A 18 12.28 6.39 15.17
C SER A 18 12.27 5.73 13.79
N ILE A 19 11.51 6.26 12.83
CA ILE A 19 11.53 5.81 11.42
C ILE A 19 12.91 6.15 10.81
N MET A 20 13.45 7.31 11.10
CA MET A 20 14.77 7.77 10.63
C MET A 20 15.94 7.03 11.28
N PHE A 21 15.82 6.59 12.54
CA PHE A 21 16.90 5.95 13.28
C PHE A 21 17.15 4.49 12.90
N GLY A 22 16.14 3.77 12.39
CA GLY A 22 16.28 2.41 11.86
C GLY A 22 17.23 2.30 10.65
N PHE A 23 17.61 3.43 10.05
CA PHE A 23 18.39 3.53 8.82
C PHE A 23 19.90 3.70 8.95
N SER A 24 20.45 3.69 10.14
CA SER A 24 21.83 4.17 10.40
C SER A 24 22.97 3.19 10.07
N LYS A 25 22.79 2.08 9.34
CA LYS A 25 23.83 1.02 9.29
C LYS A 25 24.57 0.75 7.98
N SER A 26 24.46 1.57 6.91
CA SER A 26 25.35 1.41 5.74
C SER A 26 25.64 2.72 5.00
N LYS A 27 26.91 3.12 4.96
CA LYS A 27 27.32 4.54 4.81
C LYS A 27 27.26 5.25 3.45
N GLU A 28 27.08 4.62 2.29
CA GLU A 28 27.13 5.34 0.99
C GLU A 28 25.92 5.10 0.08
N LYS A 29 25.39 3.90 0.01
CA LYS A 29 24.05 3.63 -0.56
C LYS A 29 22.95 4.33 0.25
N ASN A 30 23.32 4.85 1.40
CA ASN A 30 22.47 5.39 2.45
C ASN A 30 21.98 6.82 2.17
N SER A 31 22.76 7.68 1.51
CA SER A 31 22.33 9.07 1.30
C SER A 31 21.27 9.20 0.20
N GLU A 32 21.35 8.41 -0.85
CA GLU A 32 20.37 8.41 -1.93
C GLU A 32 19.07 7.75 -1.48
N ASN A 33 19.17 6.60 -0.82
CA ASN A 33 18.02 5.93 -0.23
C ASN A 33 17.33 6.80 0.82
N LYS A 34 18.08 7.50 1.66
CA LYS A 34 17.53 8.41 2.66
C LYS A 34 16.72 9.53 2.01
N ARG A 35 17.28 10.21 1.00
CA ARG A 35 16.57 11.26 0.25
C ARG A 35 15.33 10.75 -0.46
N LYS A 36 15.39 9.52 -0.99
CA LYS A 36 14.25 8.89 -1.64
C LYS A 36 13.14 8.60 -0.65
N ILE A 37 13.47 8.09 0.54
CA ILE A 37 12.51 7.83 1.61
C ILE A 37 11.88 9.12 2.12
N GLU A 38 12.68 10.17 2.36
CA GLU A 38 12.17 11.49 2.78
C GLU A 38 11.12 12.02 1.80
N LYS A 39 11.42 12.00 0.50
CA LYS A 39 10.46 12.43 -0.53
C LYS A 39 9.20 11.56 -0.60
N LEU A 40 9.36 10.23 -0.47
CA LEU A 40 8.21 9.33 -0.42
C LEU A 40 7.33 9.61 0.80
N TYR A 41 7.96 9.83 1.97
CA TYR A 41 7.28 10.14 3.21
C TYR A 41 6.48 11.45 3.09
N GLU A 42 7.11 12.54 2.68
CA GLU A 42 6.46 13.83 2.47
C GLU A 42 5.22 13.71 1.56
N LYS A 43 5.34 12.90 0.51
CA LYS A 43 4.28 12.77 -0.49
C LYS A 43 3.15 11.84 -0.08
N TYR A 44 3.48 10.69 0.53
CA TYR A 44 2.52 9.59 0.68
C TYR A 44 2.07 9.31 2.11
N ASN A 45 2.75 9.82 3.15
CA ASN A 45 2.42 9.51 4.54
C ASN A 45 0.96 9.84 4.87
N ARG A 46 0.48 11.01 4.46
CA ARG A 46 -0.92 11.42 4.67
C ARG A 46 -1.91 10.50 3.94
N LEU A 47 -1.59 10.09 2.72
CA LEU A 47 -2.42 9.17 1.95
C LEU A 47 -2.50 7.80 2.66
N MET A 48 -1.35 7.28 3.10
CA MET A 48 -1.28 6.01 3.83
C MET A 48 -2.13 6.06 5.10
N TYR A 49 -2.01 7.13 5.88
CA TYR A 49 -2.82 7.31 7.08
C TYR A 49 -4.33 7.29 6.77
N VAL A 50 -4.78 8.01 5.74
CA VAL A 50 -6.20 8.02 5.33
C VAL A 50 -6.66 6.62 4.92
N VAL A 51 -5.84 5.88 4.17
CA VAL A 51 -6.13 4.50 3.76
C VAL A 51 -6.31 3.59 4.98
N VAL A 52 -5.36 3.63 5.91
CA VAL A 52 -5.40 2.80 7.13
C VAL A 52 -6.58 3.18 8.02
N TYR A 53 -6.79 4.48 8.27
CA TYR A 53 -7.87 4.96 9.12
C TYR A 53 -9.25 4.58 8.57
N ASN A 54 -9.42 4.56 7.25
CA ASN A 54 -10.67 4.11 6.64
C ASN A 54 -10.97 2.64 6.93
N ILE A 55 -9.95 1.82 7.14
CA ILE A 55 -10.08 0.39 7.45
C ILE A 55 -10.27 0.17 8.96
N LEU A 56 -9.44 0.81 9.77
CA LEU A 56 -9.35 0.52 11.21
C LEU A 56 -10.28 1.36 12.07
N LYS A 57 -10.61 2.59 11.63
CA LYS A 57 -11.42 3.58 12.36
C LYS A 57 -10.91 3.87 13.80
N ASN A 58 -9.62 3.73 14.01
CA ASN A 58 -8.93 3.98 15.26
C ASN A 58 -7.62 4.72 14.98
N HIS A 59 -7.34 5.82 15.68
CA HIS A 59 -6.17 6.68 15.45
C HIS A 59 -4.85 5.98 15.82
N GLU A 60 -4.78 5.43 17.04
CA GLU A 60 -3.58 4.78 17.57
C GLU A 60 -3.17 3.58 16.71
N ASP A 61 -4.12 2.66 16.45
CA ASP A 61 -3.88 1.52 15.55
C ASP A 61 -3.46 1.97 14.15
N SER A 62 -4.00 3.11 13.67
CA SER A 62 -3.68 3.60 12.32
C SER A 62 -2.26 4.14 12.22
N GLU A 63 -1.77 4.82 13.24
CA GLU A 63 -0.39 5.28 13.31
C GLU A 63 0.58 4.10 13.33
N ASP A 64 0.32 3.09 14.16
CA ASP A 64 1.16 1.89 14.25
C ASP A 64 1.21 1.13 12.92
N VAL A 65 0.07 0.98 12.25
CA VAL A 65 0.00 0.29 10.96
C VAL A 65 0.66 1.10 9.83
N VAL A 66 0.61 2.42 9.87
CA VAL A 66 1.37 3.26 8.92
C VAL A 66 2.87 3.03 9.09
N ILE A 67 3.37 2.94 10.32
CA ILE A 67 4.77 2.65 10.61
C ILE A 67 5.15 1.26 10.07
N GLU A 68 4.36 0.22 10.37
CA GLU A 68 4.57 -1.14 9.85
C GLU A 68 4.55 -1.16 8.30
N SER A 69 3.67 -0.37 7.69
CA SER A 69 3.60 -0.23 6.22
C SER A 69 4.87 0.40 5.66
N TRP A 70 5.42 1.42 6.32
CA TRP A 70 6.70 2.03 5.93
C TRP A 70 7.86 1.03 6.00
N GLU A 71 7.92 0.20 7.02
CA GLU A 71 8.94 -0.85 7.11
C GLU A 71 8.87 -1.81 5.92
N ASN A 72 7.65 -2.19 5.49
CA ASN A 72 7.44 -3.04 4.33
C ASN A 72 7.86 -2.34 3.03
N ILE A 73 7.52 -1.07 2.84
CA ILE A 73 7.89 -0.27 1.67
C ILE A 73 9.40 -0.13 1.57
N ILE A 74 10.07 0.15 2.68
CA ILE A 74 11.51 0.36 2.76
C ILE A 74 12.30 -0.91 2.41
N ARG A 75 11.81 -2.08 2.82
CA ARG A 75 12.42 -3.37 2.44
C ARG A 75 12.43 -3.60 0.92
N HIS A 76 11.54 -2.93 0.19
CA HIS A 76 11.40 -3.04 -1.26
C HIS A 76 11.66 -1.71 -1.99
N LEU A 77 12.48 -0.85 -1.40
CA LEU A 77 12.81 0.48 -1.95
C LEU A 77 13.46 0.40 -3.35
N ASP A 78 14.15 -0.69 -3.64
CA ASP A 78 14.75 -1.00 -4.93
C ASP A 78 13.71 -1.22 -6.05
N LYS A 79 12.49 -1.59 -5.72
CA LYS A 79 11.37 -1.77 -6.66
C LYS A 79 10.66 -0.45 -6.98
N ILE A 80 10.92 0.60 -6.23
CA ILE A 80 10.33 1.90 -6.46
C ILE A 80 11.20 2.67 -7.44
N GLY A 81 10.66 3.00 -8.61
CA GLY A 81 11.29 3.85 -9.61
C GLY A 81 11.12 5.34 -9.30
N GLU A 82 10.41 6.04 -10.15
CA GLU A 82 10.04 7.44 -9.97
C GLU A 82 9.03 7.59 -8.83
N ILE A 83 9.22 8.66 -8.03
CA ILE A 83 8.34 8.90 -6.87
C ILE A 83 6.98 9.41 -7.32
N ASP A 84 6.94 10.22 -8.38
CA ASP A 84 5.75 10.94 -8.83
C ASP A 84 4.94 10.17 -9.89
N CYS A 85 5.12 8.85 -9.99
CA CYS A 85 4.39 8.04 -10.94
C CYS A 85 3.24 7.25 -10.29
N GLN A 86 2.27 6.83 -11.12
CA GLN A 86 1.10 6.07 -10.68
C GLN A 86 1.49 4.68 -10.14
N GLU A 87 2.54 4.08 -10.68
CA GLU A 87 3.08 2.79 -10.27
C GLU A 87 3.53 2.81 -8.82
N THR A 88 4.28 3.83 -8.42
CA THR A 88 4.73 4.03 -7.04
C THR A 88 3.55 4.26 -6.10
N LYS A 89 2.58 5.10 -6.50
CA LYS A 89 1.36 5.32 -5.74
C LYS A 89 0.58 4.03 -5.52
N SER A 90 0.36 3.25 -6.59
CA SER A 90 -0.34 1.98 -6.54
C SER A 90 0.36 0.98 -5.62
N PHE A 91 1.67 0.86 -5.71
CA PHE A 91 2.48 0.02 -4.84
C PHE A 91 2.29 0.38 -3.36
N ILE A 92 2.44 1.68 -3.02
CA ILE A 92 2.30 2.17 -1.65
C ILE A 92 0.90 1.88 -1.10
N VAL A 93 -0.15 2.16 -1.89
CA VAL A 93 -1.53 1.90 -1.48
C VAL A 93 -1.78 0.41 -1.24
N ILE A 94 -1.34 -0.47 -2.15
CA ILE A 94 -1.49 -1.92 -2.01
C ILE A 94 -0.84 -2.42 -0.71
N ILE A 95 0.41 -2.02 -0.44
CA ILE A 95 1.13 -2.44 0.77
C ILE A 95 0.41 -1.94 2.02
N THR A 96 0.03 -0.67 2.03
CA THR A 96 -0.64 -0.04 3.17
C THR A 96 -1.99 -0.72 3.49
N GLU A 97 -2.81 -0.95 2.48
CA GLU A 97 -4.10 -1.64 2.65
C GLU A 97 -3.91 -3.06 3.18
N ARG A 98 -2.93 -3.79 2.66
CA ARG A 98 -2.66 -5.16 3.10
C ARG A 98 -2.21 -5.21 4.53
N THR A 99 -1.30 -4.34 4.93
CA THR A 99 -0.85 -4.24 6.32
C THR A 99 -2.03 -3.94 7.26
N ALA A 100 -2.91 -3.01 6.88
CA ALA A 100 -4.09 -2.66 7.67
C ALA A 100 -5.11 -3.82 7.79
N ILE A 101 -5.36 -4.55 6.70
CA ILE A 101 -6.27 -5.70 6.71
C ILE A 101 -5.71 -6.84 7.57
N ASP A 102 -4.42 -7.11 7.48
CA ASP A 102 -3.78 -8.15 8.26
C ASP A 102 -3.77 -7.82 9.76
N PHE A 103 -3.53 -6.54 10.10
CA PHE A 103 -3.67 -6.04 11.46
C PHE A 103 -5.10 -6.22 11.98
N TYR A 104 -6.10 -5.80 11.22
CA TYR A 104 -7.51 -5.95 11.55
C TYR A 104 -7.90 -7.40 11.80
N ARG A 105 -7.45 -8.32 10.93
CA ARG A 105 -7.72 -9.76 11.07
C ARG A 105 -7.05 -10.35 12.31
N LYS A 106 -5.79 -9.99 12.58
CA LYS A 106 -5.06 -10.41 13.79
C LYS A 106 -5.78 -9.94 15.06
N ARG A 107 -6.26 -8.67 15.07
CA ARG A 107 -7.01 -8.10 16.19
C ARG A 107 -8.33 -8.82 16.42
N LYS A 108 -9.15 -8.99 15.39
CA LYS A 108 -10.43 -9.75 15.49
C LYS A 108 -10.24 -11.17 15.99
N LYS A 109 -9.16 -11.84 15.58
CA LYS A 109 -8.84 -13.18 16.05
C LYS A 109 -8.48 -13.21 17.54
N ARG A 110 -7.78 -12.20 18.03
CA ARG A 110 -7.46 -12.04 19.48
C ARG A 110 -8.72 -11.80 20.31
N ASP A 111 -9.61 -10.99 19.80
CA ASP A 111 -10.85 -10.60 20.51
C ASP A 111 -11.94 -11.69 20.44
N ASN A 112 -11.63 -12.91 19.98
CA ASN A 112 -12.56 -14.03 19.78
C ASN A 112 -13.85 -13.68 19.00
N ILE A 113 -13.83 -12.60 18.23
CA ILE A 113 -14.94 -12.23 17.35
C ILE A 113 -14.87 -13.14 16.13
N ARG A 114 -15.91 -13.96 15.88
CA ARG A 114 -16.04 -14.76 14.65
C ARG A 114 -15.88 -13.83 13.46
N VAL A 115 -14.78 -13.99 12.77
CA VAL A 115 -14.57 -13.36 11.47
C VAL A 115 -15.49 -14.08 10.51
N LEU A 116 -16.66 -13.50 10.25
CA LEU A 116 -17.35 -13.78 9.01
C LEU A 116 -16.33 -13.41 7.92
N THR A 117 -16.07 -14.34 7.02
CA THR A 117 -15.22 -14.15 5.84
C THR A 117 -15.95 -13.26 4.84
N ASP A 118 -16.36 -12.08 5.30
CA ASP A 118 -16.89 -11.08 4.41
C ASP A 118 -15.72 -10.54 3.60
N GLU A 119 -15.82 -10.71 2.31
CA GLU A 119 -15.09 -9.94 1.33
C GLU A 119 -15.23 -8.49 1.77
N TYR A 120 -14.19 -7.97 2.42
CA TYR A 120 -14.08 -6.55 2.66
C TYR A 120 -14.04 -5.94 1.27
N GLU A 121 -15.15 -5.38 0.83
CA GLU A 121 -15.21 -4.56 -0.39
C GLU A 121 -14.33 -3.36 -0.10
N MET A 122 -13.07 -3.49 -0.51
CA MET A 122 -12.06 -2.48 -0.32
C MET A 122 -12.47 -1.29 -1.17
N SER A 123 -12.60 -0.15 -0.50
CA SER A 123 -12.89 1.14 -1.11
C SER A 123 -12.02 1.37 -2.36
N PRO A 124 -12.57 1.90 -3.44
CA PRO A 124 -11.85 2.12 -4.70
C PRO A 124 -10.87 3.30 -4.59
N TYR A 125 -9.83 3.17 -3.76
CA TYR A 125 -8.77 4.18 -3.65
C TYR A 125 -7.80 4.18 -4.84
N PHE A 126 -8.04 3.30 -5.84
CA PHE A 126 -7.36 3.40 -7.12
C PHE A 126 -7.80 4.60 -7.96
N VAL A 127 -8.88 5.28 -7.56
CA VAL A 127 -9.43 6.40 -8.30
C VAL A 127 -9.12 7.72 -7.59
N THR A 128 -7.90 8.18 -7.68
CA THR A 128 -7.68 9.62 -7.63
C THR A 128 -7.36 10.07 -9.06
N LYS A 129 -8.27 10.88 -9.57
CA LYS A 129 -8.15 11.62 -10.84
C LYS A 129 -6.96 12.57 -10.80
N ASP A 130 -5.76 12.08 -10.76
CA ASP A 130 -4.59 12.86 -11.12
C ASP A 130 -4.21 12.49 -12.56
N LYS A 131 -4.47 13.43 -13.42
CA LYS A 131 -4.26 13.41 -14.86
C LYS A 131 -2.77 13.29 -15.17
N ALA A 132 -2.30 12.07 -15.36
CA ALA A 132 -1.16 11.81 -16.21
C ALA A 132 -1.68 10.99 -17.40
N LEU A 133 -1.65 11.60 -18.56
CA LEU A 133 -2.45 11.31 -19.75
C LEU A 133 -2.09 10.03 -20.51
N ASP A 134 -1.23 9.14 -20.04
CA ASP A 134 -0.67 8.12 -20.94
C ASP A 134 -1.26 6.71 -20.82
N ASN A 135 -2.22 6.44 -19.89
CA ASN A 135 -2.84 5.10 -19.79
C ASN A 135 -4.26 5.12 -19.22
N ILE A 136 -5.10 6.07 -19.63
CA ILE A 136 -6.49 6.17 -19.16
C ILE A 136 -7.27 4.88 -19.45
N GLU A 137 -7.08 4.29 -20.65
CA GLU A 137 -7.75 3.05 -21.04
C GLU A 137 -7.33 1.87 -20.19
N LEU A 138 -6.03 1.67 -19.98
CA LEU A 138 -5.53 0.58 -19.13
C LEU A 138 -6.01 0.74 -17.67
N HIS A 139 -6.09 1.97 -17.19
CA HIS A 139 -6.57 2.24 -15.83
C HIS A 139 -8.04 1.89 -15.68
N GLN A 140 -8.88 2.28 -16.63
CA GLN A 140 -10.30 1.92 -16.67
C GLN A 140 -10.50 0.40 -16.76
N ILE A 141 -9.72 -0.27 -17.59
CA ILE A 141 -9.75 -1.73 -17.71
C ILE A 141 -9.38 -2.40 -16.37
N MET A 142 -8.35 -1.89 -15.69
CA MET A 142 -7.91 -2.44 -14.40
C MET A 142 -8.93 -2.22 -13.29
N GLU A 143 -9.75 -1.17 -13.35
CA GLU A 143 -10.86 -0.92 -12.41
C GLU A 143 -11.98 -1.96 -12.52
N ASN A 144 -12.23 -2.48 -13.73
CA ASN A 144 -13.23 -3.52 -13.99
C ASN A 144 -12.77 -4.92 -13.53
N ILE A 145 -11.48 -5.09 -13.26
CA ILE A 145 -10.93 -6.37 -12.79
C ILE A 145 -11.10 -6.46 -11.26
N PRO A 146 -11.64 -7.58 -10.72
CA PRO A 146 -11.73 -7.76 -9.28
C PRO A 146 -10.40 -7.51 -8.59
N LYS A 147 -10.40 -6.68 -7.53
CA LYS A 147 -9.21 -6.14 -6.85
C LYS A 147 -8.15 -7.20 -6.51
N LYS A 148 -8.57 -8.36 -6.00
CA LYS A 148 -7.67 -9.50 -5.70
C LYS A 148 -6.84 -9.99 -6.89
N TYR A 149 -7.25 -9.69 -8.12
CA TYR A 149 -6.53 -10.03 -9.35
C TYR A 149 -5.74 -8.84 -9.87
N SER A 150 -6.32 -7.62 -9.84
CA SER A 150 -5.61 -6.41 -10.31
C SER A 150 -4.36 -6.12 -9.46
N GLU A 151 -4.43 -6.31 -8.14
CA GLU A 151 -3.26 -6.17 -7.25
C GLU A 151 -2.07 -7.04 -7.68
N VAL A 152 -2.30 -8.33 -7.90
CA VAL A 152 -1.22 -9.24 -8.28
C VAL A 152 -0.70 -8.94 -9.68
N LEU A 153 -1.57 -8.46 -10.61
CA LEU A 153 -1.15 -8.03 -11.94
C LEU A 153 -0.23 -6.80 -11.84
N ILE A 154 -0.62 -5.78 -11.05
CA ILE A 154 0.19 -4.57 -10.84
C ILE A 154 1.53 -4.92 -10.24
N LEU A 155 1.54 -5.67 -9.14
CA LEU A 155 2.79 -6.05 -8.47
C LEU A 155 3.72 -6.85 -9.40
N TYR A 156 3.17 -7.75 -10.21
CA TYR A 156 3.96 -8.61 -11.08
C TYR A 156 4.46 -7.89 -12.33
N TYR A 157 3.55 -7.25 -13.11
CA TYR A 157 3.89 -6.68 -14.41
C TYR A 157 4.39 -5.24 -14.34
N VAL A 158 3.91 -4.46 -13.40
CA VAL A 158 4.26 -3.04 -13.29
C VAL A 158 5.42 -2.84 -12.32
N ASN A 159 5.35 -3.44 -11.12
CA ASN A 159 6.39 -3.27 -10.11
C ASN A 159 7.51 -4.34 -10.19
N GLY A 160 7.38 -5.36 -11.03
CA GLY A 160 8.40 -6.37 -11.29
C GLY A 160 8.68 -7.31 -10.12
N PHE A 161 7.70 -7.54 -9.24
CA PHE A 161 7.82 -8.52 -8.15
C PHE A 161 7.70 -9.94 -8.67
N SER A 162 8.50 -10.85 -8.14
CA SER A 162 8.34 -12.29 -8.35
C SER A 162 7.10 -12.83 -7.63
N GLY A 163 6.60 -13.99 -8.06
CA GLY A 163 5.48 -14.65 -7.38
C GLY A 163 5.71 -14.91 -5.90
N LYS A 164 6.95 -15.22 -5.53
CA LYS A 164 7.34 -15.42 -4.12
C LYS A 164 7.31 -14.12 -3.32
N GLU A 165 7.89 -13.04 -3.84
CA GLU A 165 7.83 -11.72 -3.19
C GLU A 165 6.40 -11.23 -3.02
N ILE A 166 5.53 -11.43 -4.03
CA ILE A 166 4.10 -11.10 -3.94
C ILE A 166 3.41 -11.95 -2.87
N ALA A 167 3.76 -13.23 -2.76
CA ALA A 167 3.20 -14.12 -1.74
C ALA A 167 3.53 -13.62 -0.34
N ASP A 168 4.79 -13.24 -0.11
CA ASP A 168 5.26 -12.68 1.15
C ASP A 168 4.59 -11.33 1.46
N LEU A 169 4.52 -10.43 0.47
CA LEU A 169 3.87 -9.10 0.61
C LEU A 169 2.38 -9.19 0.92
N LEU A 170 1.68 -10.13 0.29
CA LEU A 170 0.22 -10.28 0.44
C LEU A 170 -0.18 -11.29 1.53
N GLY A 171 0.78 -11.92 2.21
CA GLY A 171 0.52 -12.93 3.24
C GLY A 171 -0.24 -14.15 2.72
N ILE A 172 -0.01 -14.58 1.46
CA ILE A 172 -0.68 -15.70 0.82
C ILE A 172 0.34 -16.70 0.27
N LYS A 173 -0.12 -17.91 -0.08
CA LYS A 173 0.76 -18.91 -0.70
C LYS A 173 1.11 -18.52 -2.14
N GLU A 174 2.33 -18.82 -2.60
CA GLU A 174 2.76 -18.54 -3.96
C GLU A 174 1.84 -19.20 -5.01
N ALA A 175 1.35 -20.42 -4.75
CA ALA A 175 0.36 -21.05 -5.60
C ALA A 175 -0.94 -20.22 -5.75
N ALA A 176 -1.35 -19.52 -4.71
CA ALA A 176 -2.50 -18.60 -4.77
C ALA A 176 -2.18 -17.37 -5.61
N VAL A 177 -0.96 -16.84 -5.56
CA VAL A 177 -0.50 -15.74 -6.43
C VAL A 177 -0.58 -16.17 -7.89
N MET A 178 -0.02 -17.34 -8.24
CA MET A 178 -0.06 -17.87 -9.61
C MET A 178 -1.48 -18.09 -10.12
N ALA A 179 -2.37 -18.61 -9.26
CA ALA A 179 -3.79 -18.78 -9.59
C ALA A 179 -4.49 -17.42 -9.81
N ARG A 180 -4.18 -16.40 -8.98
CA ARG A 180 -4.71 -15.04 -9.14
C ARG A 180 -4.19 -14.38 -10.43
N LEU A 181 -2.90 -14.50 -10.74
CA LEU A 181 -2.31 -14.02 -12.00
C LEU A 181 -2.98 -14.67 -13.21
N SER A 182 -3.20 -15.98 -13.19
CA SER A 182 -3.88 -16.69 -14.28
C SER A 182 -5.31 -16.19 -14.50
N ARG A 183 -6.09 -16.03 -13.42
CA ARG A 183 -7.46 -15.51 -13.50
C ARG A 183 -7.47 -14.03 -13.87
N GLY A 184 -6.56 -13.23 -13.34
CA GLY A 184 -6.40 -11.82 -13.68
C GLY A 184 -6.14 -11.61 -15.17
N ARG A 185 -5.26 -12.42 -15.78
CA ARG A 185 -5.02 -12.38 -17.24
C ARG A 185 -6.27 -12.70 -18.05
N LYS A 186 -7.13 -13.61 -17.59
CA LYS A 186 -8.40 -13.91 -18.26
C LYS A 186 -9.37 -12.73 -18.19
N HIS A 187 -9.45 -12.07 -17.02
CA HIS A 187 -10.26 -10.85 -16.89
C HIS A 187 -9.74 -9.73 -17.79
N LEU A 188 -8.42 -9.48 -17.77
CA LEU A 188 -7.79 -8.46 -18.57
C LEU A 188 -8.07 -8.66 -20.08
N ARG A 189 -7.92 -9.90 -20.57
CA ARG A 189 -8.21 -10.23 -21.97
C ARG A 189 -9.67 -9.93 -22.32
N LYS A 190 -10.61 -10.34 -21.46
CA LYS A 190 -12.05 -10.09 -21.68
C LYS A 190 -12.36 -8.59 -21.74
N GLU A 191 -11.77 -7.80 -20.85
CA GLU A 191 -11.99 -6.34 -20.84
C GLU A 191 -11.39 -5.66 -22.09
N LEU A 192 -10.24 -6.13 -22.57
CA LEU A 192 -9.64 -5.65 -23.82
C LEU A 192 -10.53 -5.98 -25.03
N GLU A 193 -11.06 -7.20 -25.11
CA GLU A 193 -11.96 -7.63 -26.19
C GLU A 193 -13.32 -6.87 -26.19
N ASN A 194 -13.75 -6.35 -25.05
CA ASN A 194 -14.97 -5.55 -24.92
C ASN A 194 -14.80 -4.06 -25.28
N ASN A 195 -13.55 -3.58 -25.32
CA ASN A 195 -13.22 -2.18 -25.61
C ASN A 195 -12.73 -1.96 -27.06
N ASP A 196 -12.53 -3.03 -27.84
CA ASP A 196 -12.29 -3.00 -29.31
C ASP A 196 -13.62 -3.03 -30.06
#